data_b0931f4ae068d01e2190363e98da7059
#
_entry.id   b0931f4ae068d01e2190363e98da7059
#
_cell.length_a   1.000
_cell.length_b   1.000
_cell.length_c   1.000
_cell.angle_alpha   90.00
_cell.angle_beta   90.00
_cell.angle_gamma   90.00
#
_symmetry.space_group_name_H-M   'P 1'
#
loop_
_entity.id
_entity.type
_entity.pdbx_description
1 polymer ?
#
loop_
_entity_poly.entity_id
_entity_poly.type
_entity_poly.pdbx_seq_one_letter_code
_entity_poly.pdbx_strand_id
1 'polypeptide(L)'
;MTNSXXGRRPWAEDVPEGRLINPGHPAGDLLEAYDWTVLHRGVGELAVECHLPKGCLNPNGQLFGGFTGAYVDLVALYTSRTDSNAPTGFQSTINMRVDYFEPISEGIFHIGGRVLNRRGKNRLISVEISQNETLAVHGLVTLRDTGG
;
A
#
# COMPACT_ATOMS: atom_id res chain seq x y z
N MET A 1 10.33 -22.11 -16.61
CA MET A 1 10.33 -21.56 -16.32
C MET A 1 10.32 -20.93 -15.69
N THR A 2 10.49 -21.01 -15.62
CA THR A 2 10.44 -20.47 -15.04
C THR A 2 10.28 -19.51 -14.67
N ASN A 3 10.42 -19.56 -14.53
CA ASN A 3 10.30 -18.64 -14.08
C ASN A 3 10.33 -17.50 -14.25
N SER A 4 10.46 -18.08 -14.71
CA SER A 4 10.76 -16.76 -15.21
C SER A 4 9.75 -15.69 -14.81
N UNK A 5 8.83 -16.04 -14.90
CA UNK A 5 7.90 -15.18 -14.56
C UNK A 5 7.94 -14.86 -13.23
N UNK A 6 8.17 -15.54 -12.92
CA UNK A 6 8.32 -15.38 -11.64
C UNK A 6 9.40 -14.54 -11.33
N GLY A 7 10.12 -14.53 -12.00
CA GLY A 7 11.26 -13.71 -11.70
C GLY A 7 11.09 -12.26 -12.11
N ARG A 8 10.29 -12.06 -13.12
CA ARG A 8 10.13 -10.70 -13.66
C ARG A 8 9.12 -9.93 -12.85
N ARG A 9 9.52 -8.72 -12.49
CA ARG A 9 8.64 -7.79 -11.76
C ARG A 9 8.72 -6.43 -12.43
N PRO A 10 8.08 -6.29 -13.59
CA PRO A 10 8.23 -5.03 -14.32
C PRO A 10 7.78 -3.81 -13.51
N TRP A 11 6.85 -4.00 -12.60
CA TRP A 11 6.41 -2.88 -11.78
C TRP A 11 7.47 -2.42 -10.80
N ALA A 12 8.51 -3.21 -10.58
CA ALA A 12 9.59 -2.86 -9.65
C ALA A 12 10.88 -2.45 -10.35
N GLU A 13 10.91 -2.51 -11.68
CA GLU A 13 12.13 -2.24 -12.44
C GLU A 13 12.10 -0.83 -13.01
N ASP A 14 13.20 -0.11 -12.82
CA ASP A 14 13.34 1.22 -13.40
C ASP A 14 12.20 2.14 -13.03
N VAL A 15 11.78 2.10 -11.77
CA VAL A 15 10.69 2.96 -11.29
C VAL A 15 11.19 4.41 -11.27
N PRO A 16 10.47 5.34 -11.90
CA PRO A 16 10.91 6.74 -11.88
C PRO A 16 10.93 7.31 -10.47
N GLU A 17 11.80 8.27 -10.28
CA GLU A 17 11.86 8.96 -8.99
C GLU A 17 10.49 9.58 -8.68
N GLY A 18 10.05 9.45 -7.43
CA GLY A 18 8.77 9.98 -7.01
C GLY A 18 7.60 9.05 -7.26
N ARG A 19 7.84 7.90 -7.87
CA ARG A 19 6.78 6.91 -8.07
C ARG A 19 7.03 5.70 -7.19
N LEU A 20 5.94 5.04 -6.82
CA LEU A 20 6.04 3.85 -5.98
C LEU A 20 6.32 2.61 -6.80
N ILE A 21 5.64 2.46 -7.92
CA ILE A 21 5.74 1.30 -8.79
C ILE A 21 5.47 1.73 -10.22
N ASN A 22 5.79 0.82 -11.14
CA ASN A 22 5.39 0.93 -12.54
C ASN A 22 4.12 0.12 -12.77
N PRO A 23 3.49 0.27 -13.93
CA PRO A 23 2.39 -0.62 -14.30
C PRO A 23 2.83 -2.08 -14.35
N GLY A 24 1.88 -2.98 -14.15
CA GLY A 24 2.10 -4.41 -14.26
C GLY A 24 1.82 -5.20 -13.00
N HIS A 25 1.65 -4.52 -11.89
CA HIS A 25 1.25 -5.16 -10.63
C HIS A 25 -0.27 -5.24 -10.63
N PRO A 26 -0.88 -6.43 -10.67
CA PRO A 26 -2.33 -6.46 -10.87
C PRO A 26 -3.13 -5.63 -9.87
N ALA A 27 -2.86 -5.77 -8.59
CA ALA A 27 -3.59 -4.96 -7.61
C ALA A 27 -3.20 -3.49 -7.73
N GLY A 28 -1.93 -3.23 -7.98
CA GLY A 28 -1.50 -1.85 -8.17
C GLY A 28 -2.15 -1.18 -9.37
N ASP A 29 -2.32 -1.94 -10.44
CA ASP A 29 -2.97 -1.38 -11.63
C ASP A 29 -4.44 -1.05 -11.34
N LEU A 30 -5.11 -1.92 -10.60
CA LEU A 30 -6.50 -1.67 -10.21
C LEU A 30 -6.63 -0.35 -9.45
N LEU A 31 -5.71 -0.09 -8.54
CA LEU A 31 -5.73 1.12 -7.73
C LEU A 31 -5.01 2.29 -8.41
N GLU A 32 -4.46 2.06 -9.59
CA GLU A 32 -3.67 3.05 -10.32
C GLU A 32 -2.48 3.55 -9.50
N ALA A 33 -1.85 2.61 -8.80
CA ALA A 33 -0.74 2.96 -7.92
C ALA A 33 0.48 3.47 -8.69
N TYR A 34 0.57 3.15 -9.98
CA TYR A 34 1.65 3.67 -10.82
C TYR A 34 1.56 5.20 -10.98
N ASP A 35 0.40 5.79 -10.65
CA ASP A 35 0.21 7.23 -10.72
C ASP A 35 0.32 7.92 -9.36
N TRP A 36 0.53 7.17 -8.30
CA TRP A 36 0.68 7.79 -6.98
C TRP A 36 2.00 8.54 -6.93
N THR A 37 2.03 9.60 -6.12
CA THR A 37 3.26 10.34 -5.87
C THR A 37 3.77 9.97 -4.49
N VAL A 38 5.04 9.57 -4.42
CA VAL A 38 5.67 9.30 -3.13
C VAL A 38 6.10 10.63 -2.53
N LEU A 39 5.50 10.96 -1.40
CA LEU A 39 5.80 12.22 -0.70
C LEU A 39 6.95 12.06 0.29
N HIS A 40 7.10 10.87 0.84
CA HIS A 40 8.13 10.60 1.84
C HIS A 40 8.43 9.12 1.84
N ARG A 41 9.70 8.80 1.89
CA ARG A 41 10.14 7.43 2.04
C ARG A 41 11.33 7.41 2.98
N GLY A 42 11.18 6.75 4.11
CA GLY A 42 12.25 6.60 5.08
C GLY A 42 12.27 5.18 5.58
N VAL A 43 13.20 4.87 6.45
CA VAL A 43 13.28 3.53 7.01
C VAL A 43 12.04 3.28 7.86
N GLY A 44 11.23 2.33 7.46
CA GLY A 44 10.01 1.99 8.18
C GLY A 44 8.87 2.99 8.00
N GLU A 45 8.97 3.88 7.00
CA GLU A 45 7.97 4.91 6.79
C GLU A 45 7.73 5.14 5.32
N LEU A 46 6.48 5.40 4.96
CA LEU A 46 6.12 5.71 3.58
C LEU A 46 4.90 6.63 3.59
N ALA A 47 4.88 7.61 2.74
CA ALA A 47 3.70 8.44 2.53
C ALA A 47 3.50 8.65 1.05
N VAL A 48 2.26 8.49 0.60
CA VAL A 48 1.92 8.63 -0.82
C VAL A 48 0.69 9.48 -0.99
N GLU A 49 0.60 10.12 -2.14
CA GLU A 49 -0.56 10.88 -2.55
C GLU A 49 -1.27 10.12 -3.64
N CYS A 50 -2.58 9.96 -3.48
CA CYS A 50 -3.40 9.10 -4.32
C CYS A 50 -4.62 9.85 -4.83
N HIS A 51 -5.26 9.29 -5.84
CA HIS A 51 -6.59 9.72 -6.26
C HIS A 51 -7.40 8.48 -6.61
N LEU A 52 -8.72 8.59 -6.55
CA LEU A 52 -9.59 7.44 -6.73
C LEU A 52 -9.82 7.12 -8.20
N PRO A 53 -9.52 5.89 -8.63
CA PRO A 53 -10.00 5.44 -9.94
C PRO A 53 -11.51 5.34 -9.93
N LYS A 54 -12.14 5.60 -11.07
CA LYS A 54 -13.59 5.52 -11.13
C LYS A 54 -14.11 4.12 -10.81
N GLY A 55 -13.35 3.10 -11.13
CA GLY A 55 -13.78 1.73 -10.85
C GLY A 55 -13.80 1.35 -9.38
N CYS A 56 -13.29 2.20 -8.50
CA CYS A 56 -13.26 1.91 -7.08
C CYS A 56 -14.36 2.63 -6.29
N LEU A 57 -15.27 3.29 -6.98
CA LEU A 57 -16.29 4.11 -6.31
C LEU A 57 -17.54 3.31 -6.01
N ASN A 58 -18.22 3.69 -4.92
CA ASN A 58 -19.55 3.21 -4.65
C ASN A 58 -20.56 4.12 -5.34
N PRO A 59 -21.88 3.81 -5.27
CA PRO A 59 -22.87 4.65 -5.97
C PRO A 59 -22.90 6.10 -5.51
N ASN A 60 -22.37 6.41 -4.32
CA ASN A 60 -22.32 7.79 -3.84
C ASN A 60 -21.08 8.53 -4.28
N GLY A 61 -20.25 7.93 -5.13
CA GLY A 61 -19.03 8.58 -5.58
C GLY A 61 -17.91 8.56 -4.56
N GLN A 62 -17.96 7.65 -3.61
CA GLN A 62 -16.96 7.52 -2.57
C GLN A 62 -16.25 6.18 -2.71
N LEU A 63 -15.08 6.07 -2.11
CA LEU A 63 -14.34 4.82 -2.17
C LEU A 63 -15.18 3.68 -1.61
N PHE A 64 -15.35 2.63 -2.42
CA PHE A 64 -16.06 1.44 -1.97
C PHE A 64 -15.27 0.80 -0.82
N GLY A 65 -15.99 0.52 0.29
CA GLY A 65 -15.31 0.10 1.51
C GLY A 65 -14.44 -1.13 1.37
N GLY A 66 -14.83 -2.06 0.51
CA GLY A 66 -14.01 -3.25 0.31
C GLY A 66 -12.69 -2.95 -0.36
N PHE A 67 -12.63 -1.91 -1.19
CA PHE A 67 -11.36 -1.53 -1.81
C PHE A 67 -10.44 -0.79 -0.85
N THR A 68 -10.99 -0.21 0.21
CA THR A 68 -10.15 0.46 1.21
C THR A 68 -9.08 -0.50 1.74
N GLY A 69 -9.47 -1.75 1.99
CA GLY A 69 -8.49 -2.73 2.46
C GLY A 69 -7.36 -2.95 1.48
N ALA A 70 -7.64 -2.89 0.19
CA ALA A 70 -6.58 -3.05 -0.81
C ALA A 70 -5.57 -1.91 -0.73
N TYR A 71 -6.05 -0.68 -0.55
CA TYR A 71 -5.14 0.46 -0.36
C TYR A 71 -4.28 0.28 0.88
N VAL A 72 -4.92 -0.10 1.97
CA VAL A 72 -4.20 -0.28 3.24
C VAL A 72 -3.13 -1.35 3.08
N ASP A 73 -3.49 -2.47 2.46
CA ASP A 73 -2.58 -3.59 2.33
C ASP A 73 -1.40 -3.27 1.42
N LEU A 74 -1.66 -2.59 0.31
CA LEU A 74 -0.59 -2.27 -0.61
C LEU A 74 0.40 -1.30 0.02
N VAL A 75 -0.10 -0.28 0.72
CA VAL A 75 0.81 0.65 1.39
C VAL A 75 1.57 -0.04 2.51
N ALA A 76 0.91 -0.94 3.25
CA ALA A 76 1.61 -1.69 4.29
C ALA A 76 2.76 -2.49 3.71
N LEU A 77 2.53 -3.15 2.58
CA LEU A 77 3.59 -3.94 1.94
C LEU A 77 4.79 -3.06 1.58
N TYR A 78 4.53 -1.93 0.95
CA TYR A 78 5.64 -1.09 0.52
C TYR A 78 6.28 -0.34 1.68
N THR A 79 5.53 -0.07 2.75
CA THR A 79 6.13 0.45 3.97
C THR A 79 7.10 -0.57 4.58
N SER A 80 6.69 -1.82 4.61
CA SER A 80 7.56 -2.88 5.13
C SER A 80 8.85 -2.97 4.34
N ARG A 81 8.79 -2.74 3.04
CA ARG A 81 9.98 -2.84 2.21
C ARG A 81 10.96 -1.70 2.41
N THR A 82 10.56 -0.61 3.06
CA THR A 82 11.50 0.46 3.39
C THR A 82 12.32 0.15 4.63
N ASP A 83 11.93 -0.86 5.38
CA ASP A 83 12.61 -1.18 6.63
C ASP A 83 14.06 -1.60 6.34
N SER A 84 14.95 -1.23 7.25
CA SER A 84 16.36 -1.60 7.08
C SER A 84 16.57 -3.11 7.09
N ASN A 85 15.69 -3.84 7.74
CA ASN A 85 15.71 -5.29 7.73
C ASN A 85 14.61 -5.85 6.86
N ALA A 86 14.32 -5.16 5.77
CA ALA A 86 13.23 -5.57 4.90
C ALA A 86 13.48 -6.96 4.35
N PRO A 87 12.44 -7.76 4.29
CA PRO A 87 12.59 -9.08 3.68
C PRO A 87 12.86 -8.94 2.19
N THR A 88 13.64 -9.86 1.67
CA THR A 88 13.92 -9.89 0.25
C THR A 88 12.98 -10.83 -0.49
N GLY A 89 12.17 -11.57 0.25
CA GLY A 89 11.28 -12.52 -0.35
C GLY A 89 9.84 -12.04 -0.34
N PHE A 90 8.98 -12.98 -0.47
CA PHE A 90 7.55 -12.72 -0.52
C PHE A 90 7.01 -12.48 0.88
N GLN A 91 6.09 -11.55 0.99
CA GLN A 91 5.40 -11.29 2.25
C GLN A 91 3.91 -11.58 2.08
N SER A 92 3.33 -12.22 3.08
CA SER A 92 1.89 -12.51 3.09
C SER A 92 1.23 -11.68 4.17
N THR A 93 0.05 -11.19 3.87
CA THR A 93 -0.80 -10.56 4.88
C THR A 93 -1.44 -11.65 5.71
N ILE A 94 -1.18 -11.65 7.02
CA ILE A 94 -1.77 -12.67 7.87
C ILE A 94 -2.83 -12.12 8.81
N ASN A 95 -2.94 -10.80 8.90
CA ASN A 95 -3.99 -10.16 9.68
C ASN A 95 -4.13 -8.73 9.23
N MET A 96 -5.36 -8.26 9.15
CA MET A 96 -5.60 -6.87 8.81
C MET A 96 -6.86 -6.41 9.50
N ARG A 97 -6.75 -5.28 10.19
CA ARG A 97 -7.90 -4.61 10.79
C ARG A 97 -8.01 -3.24 10.17
N VAL A 98 -9.21 -2.89 9.74
CA VAL A 98 -9.46 -1.58 9.14
C VAL A 98 -10.62 -0.93 9.87
N ASP A 99 -10.40 0.28 10.36
CA ASP A 99 -11.42 1.07 11.01
C ASP A 99 -11.73 2.27 10.12
N TYR A 100 -13.01 2.48 9.88
CA TYR A 100 -13.52 3.51 8.97
C TYR A 100 -14.14 4.63 9.80
N PHE A 101 -13.65 5.85 9.62
CA PHE A 101 -14.15 7.00 10.37
C PHE A 101 -14.91 7.97 9.46
N GLU A 102 -14.42 8.18 8.24
CA GLU A 102 -15.01 9.09 7.29
C GLU A 102 -14.90 8.48 5.90
N PRO A 103 -15.85 8.78 5.02
CA PRO A 103 -15.70 8.31 3.64
C PRO A 103 -14.57 9.04 2.92
N ILE A 104 -13.99 8.36 1.94
CA ILE A 104 -13.02 8.98 1.04
C ILE A 104 -13.78 9.33 -0.22
N SER A 105 -13.75 10.60 -0.58
CA SER A 105 -14.47 11.08 -1.76
C SER A 105 -13.51 11.27 -2.93
N GLU A 106 -14.07 11.51 -4.10
CA GLU A 106 -13.28 11.80 -5.28
C GLU A 106 -12.31 12.93 -4.97
N GLY A 107 -11.16 12.87 -5.64
CA GLY A 107 -10.12 13.85 -5.43
C GLY A 107 -8.90 13.21 -4.80
N ILE A 108 -8.02 14.06 -4.36
CA ILE A 108 -6.74 13.63 -3.80
C ILE A 108 -6.93 13.18 -2.35
N PHE A 109 -6.24 12.12 -1.98
CA PHE A 109 -6.15 11.70 -0.58
C PHE A 109 -4.74 11.19 -0.33
N HIS A 110 -4.41 10.97 0.93
CA HIS A 110 -3.06 10.62 1.33
C HIS A 110 -3.06 9.37 2.18
N ILE A 111 -2.03 8.56 2.01
CA ILE A 111 -1.87 7.35 2.82
C ILE A 111 -0.46 7.35 3.38
N GLY A 112 -0.35 7.13 4.68
CA GLY A 112 0.93 7.00 5.33
C GLY A 112 1.04 5.66 6.03
N GLY A 113 2.21 5.05 5.94
CA GLY A 113 2.49 3.80 6.62
C GLY A 113 3.69 3.92 7.52
N ARG A 114 3.67 3.14 8.58
CA ARG A 114 4.79 3.11 9.51
C ARG A 114 4.91 1.74 10.14
N VAL A 115 6.13 1.21 10.18
CA VAL A 115 6.39 -0.05 10.86
C VAL A 115 6.36 0.21 12.36
N LEU A 116 5.45 -0.46 13.05
CA LEU A 116 5.32 -0.31 14.51
C LEU A 116 6.15 -1.32 15.27
N ASN A 117 6.30 -2.54 14.74
CA ASN A 117 6.89 -3.62 15.50
C ASN A 117 7.42 -4.66 14.54
N ARG A 118 8.54 -5.26 14.91
CA ARG A 118 9.15 -6.37 14.20
C ARG A 118 9.33 -7.50 15.19
N ARG A 119 8.86 -8.69 14.82
CA ARG A 119 9.03 -9.83 15.68
C ARG A 119 9.20 -11.07 14.83
N GLY A 120 10.41 -11.60 14.82
CA GLY A 120 10.71 -12.72 13.96
C GLY A 120 10.44 -12.39 12.52
N LYS A 121 9.61 -13.20 11.87
CA LYS A 121 9.28 -12.97 10.47
C LYS A 121 8.09 -12.03 10.28
N ASN A 122 7.55 -11.53 11.39
CA ASN A 122 6.35 -10.69 11.33
C ASN A 122 6.68 -9.22 11.45
N ARG A 123 5.90 -8.40 10.78
CA ARG A 123 5.96 -6.95 10.93
C ARG A 123 4.54 -6.43 11.09
N LEU A 124 4.38 -5.55 12.06
CA LEU A 124 3.11 -4.88 12.30
C LEU A 124 3.21 -3.48 11.75
N ILE A 125 2.31 -3.13 10.86
CA ILE A 125 2.34 -1.87 10.12
C ILE A 125 1.08 -1.08 10.43
N SER A 126 1.23 0.20 10.78
CA SER A 126 0.11 1.11 10.92
C SER A 126 -0.05 1.89 9.63
N VAL A 127 -1.27 1.99 9.14
CA VAL A 127 -1.57 2.72 7.91
C VAL A 127 -2.70 3.70 8.19
N GLU A 128 -2.52 4.95 7.79
CA GLU A 128 -3.53 5.99 7.96
C GLU A 128 -3.89 6.55 6.60
N ILE A 129 -5.19 6.68 6.33
CA ILE A 129 -5.66 7.36 5.13
C ILE A 129 -6.36 8.64 5.57
N SER A 130 -5.96 9.76 4.98
CA SER A 130 -6.56 11.03 5.30
C SER A 130 -6.95 11.78 4.03
N GLN A 131 -7.94 12.63 4.15
CA GLN A 131 -8.38 13.49 3.06
C GLN A 131 -8.76 14.83 3.65
N ASN A 132 -8.30 15.91 3.01
CA ASN A 132 -8.58 17.26 3.51
C ASN A 132 -8.19 17.40 4.97
N GLU A 133 -7.04 16.81 5.33
CA GLU A 133 -6.47 16.90 6.67
C GLU A 133 -7.31 16.24 7.75
N THR A 134 -8.23 15.36 7.35
CA THR A 134 -9.05 14.60 8.28
C THR A 134 -8.69 13.13 8.17
N LEU A 135 -8.43 12.48 9.30
CA LEU A 135 -8.19 11.05 9.31
C LEU A 135 -9.47 10.32 8.95
N ALA A 136 -9.43 9.56 7.88
CA ALA A 136 -10.60 8.86 7.39
C ALA A 136 -10.58 7.37 7.71
N VAL A 137 -9.40 6.76 7.71
CA VAL A 137 -9.28 5.31 7.88
C VAL A 137 -7.99 5.03 8.64
N HIS A 138 -8.05 4.03 9.50
CA HIS A 138 -6.85 3.51 10.14
C HIS A 138 -6.79 2.00 9.93
N GLY A 139 -5.65 1.51 9.50
CA GLY A 139 -5.43 0.08 9.34
C GLY A 139 -4.26 -0.39 10.15
N LEU A 140 -4.38 -1.61 10.65
CA LEU A 140 -3.26 -2.33 11.26
C LEU A 140 -3.08 -3.62 10.46
N VAL A 141 -1.89 -3.82 9.96
CA VAL A 141 -1.62 -4.96 9.08
C VAL A 141 -0.43 -5.73 9.62
N THR A 142 -0.59 -7.02 9.76
CA THR A 142 0.54 -7.89 10.07
C THR A 142 0.96 -8.61 8.80
N LEU A 143 2.21 -8.42 8.42
CA LEU A 143 2.80 -9.08 7.28
C LEU A 143 3.81 -10.11 7.78
N ARG A 144 3.86 -11.25 7.10
CA ARG A 144 4.82 -12.30 7.43
C ARG A 144 5.70 -12.60 6.25
N ASP A 145 6.99 -12.64 6.48
CA ASP A 145 7.95 -13.04 5.46
C ASP A 145 7.83 -14.55 5.29
N THR A 146 7.43 -14.99 4.12
CA THR A 146 7.16 -16.41 3.90
C THR A 146 8.21 -17.10 3.07
N GLY A 147 9.21 -16.42 2.63
CA GLY A 147 10.00 -17.22 1.78
C GLY A 147 11.21 -16.62 1.27
N GLY A 148 11.53 -15.98 1.89
CA GLY A 148 12.69 -15.56 1.46
C GLY A 148 13.56 -16.30 0.62
#